data_6e44dc6a7207ed4bec7a34fc9a33cded
#
_entry.id   6e44dc6a7207ed4bec7a34fc9a33cded
#
_cell.length_a   1.000
_cell.length_b   1.000
_cell.length_c   1.000
_cell.angle_alpha   90.00
_cell.angle_beta   90.00
_cell.angle_gamma   90.00
#
_symmetry.space_group_name_H-M   'P 1'
#
loop_
_entity.id
_entity.type
_entity.pdbx_description
1 polymer ?
#
loop_
_entity_poly.entity_id
_entity_poly.type
_entity_poly.pdbx_seq_one_letter_code
_entity_poly.pdbx_strand_id
1 'polypeptide(L)'
;RGEKLFGGTPDVVESTRFPQPLGYATDLDRARALLAEAGLADGFDTSFSYELSVASVAEPIALLLQESLGRIGIRVSIEKVPAGQLGTLLQEKKVPFFFEGSISYLTDPDYFFRVFYSGETRWNFGSYNNPELDALVEKTRYETDQATYDADVRTMIELAKRDVPVILLWHPLLDVGMLKSVENYSYSFHRQLDFRPLRRG
;
A
#
# COMPACT_ATOMS: atom_id res chain seq x y z
N ARG A 1 -8.07 0.40 -14.37
CA ARG A 1 -7.84 1.84 -14.06
C ARG A 1 -7.35 1.95 -12.64
N GLY A 2 -6.41 2.84 -12.41
CA GLY A 2 -5.92 3.18 -11.08
C GLY A 2 -5.39 4.61 -11.09
N GLU A 3 -5.39 5.21 -9.93
CA GLU A 3 -4.84 6.56 -9.73
C GLU A 3 -3.52 6.46 -9.01
N LYS A 4 -2.62 7.42 -9.27
CA LYS A 4 -1.36 7.49 -8.53
C LYS A 4 -1.66 7.84 -7.08
N LEU A 5 -1.12 7.07 -6.16
CA LEU A 5 -1.26 7.34 -4.74
C LEU A 5 -0.44 8.57 -4.31
N PHE A 6 0.71 8.74 -4.94
CA PHE A 6 1.56 9.90 -4.77
C PHE A 6 1.54 10.70 -6.06
N GLY A 7 1.13 11.96 -5.99
CA GLY A 7 1.26 12.87 -7.11
C GLY A 7 0.02 13.14 -7.91
N GLY A 8 -1.09 13.00 -7.33
CA GLY A 8 -2.34 13.54 -7.81
C GLY A 8 -3.37 13.30 -6.74
N THR A 9 -3.93 14.35 -6.21
CA THR A 9 -5.25 14.21 -5.64
C THR A 9 -6.14 13.78 -6.79
N PRO A 10 -6.81 12.63 -6.71
CA PRO A 10 -7.90 12.36 -7.62
C PRO A 10 -8.88 13.52 -7.50
N ASP A 11 -9.32 14.07 -8.61
CA ASP A 11 -10.31 15.16 -8.63
C ASP A 11 -11.61 14.78 -7.87
N VAL A 12 -11.81 13.50 -7.65
CA VAL A 12 -12.92 12.92 -6.90
C VAL A 12 -12.70 12.99 -5.39
N VAL A 13 -11.50 13.31 -4.93
CA VAL A 13 -11.18 13.29 -3.50
C VAL A 13 -10.92 14.71 -3.02
N GLU A 14 -11.89 15.61 -3.21
CA GLU A 14 -12.05 16.80 -2.37
C GLU A 14 -11.95 16.50 -0.87
N SER A 15 -12.05 15.22 -0.52
CA SER A 15 -12.04 14.69 0.83
C SER A 15 -10.69 14.17 1.31
N THR A 16 -9.59 14.21 0.56
CA THR A 16 -8.31 13.85 1.16
C THR A 16 -7.86 14.95 2.11
N ARG A 17 -8.21 14.76 3.37
CA ARG A 17 -7.70 15.56 4.49
C ARG A 17 -6.17 15.58 4.53
N PHE A 18 -5.55 14.62 3.86
CA PHE A 18 -4.11 14.38 3.84
C PHE A 18 -3.61 14.24 2.40
N PRO A 19 -3.67 15.32 1.59
CA PRO A 19 -3.15 15.29 0.23
C PRO A 19 -1.65 15.00 0.26
N GLN A 20 -1.20 14.08 -0.59
CA GLN A 20 0.19 13.68 -0.66
C GLN A 20 0.90 14.44 -1.79
N PRO A 21 2.14 14.91 -1.57
CA PRO A 21 2.95 15.43 -2.65
C PRO A 21 3.27 14.31 -3.66
N LEU A 22 3.78 14.72 -4.81
CA LEU A 22 4.31 13.80 -5.82
C LEU A 22 5.30 12.82 -5.15
N GLY A 23 5.23 11.55 -5.56
CA GLY A 23 6.16 10.52 -5.12
C GLY A 23 7.61 10.81 -5.56
N TYR A 24 8.50 9.90 -5.25
CA TYR A 24 9.91 10.03 -5.64
C TYR A 24 10.08 10.06 -7.15
N ALA A 25 10.94 10.94 -7.64
CA ALA A 25 11.45 10.85 -8.99
C ALA A 25 12.45 9.69 -9.10
N THR A 26 12.51 9.06 -10.28
CA THR A 26 13.53 8.05 -10.53
C THR A 26 14.91 8.69 -10.56
N ASP A 27 15.78 8.28 -9.64
CA ASP A 27 17.17 8.76 -9.50
C ASP A 27 18.07 7.55 -9.24
N LEU A 28 18.71 7.04 -10.29
CA LEU A 28 19.57 5.87 -10.20
C LEU A 28 20.88 6.14 -9.45
N ASP A 29 21.39 7.37 -9.50
CA ASP A 29 22.63 7.73 -8.81
C ASP A 29 22.38 7.83 -7.31
N ARG A 30 21.27 8.43 -6.92
CA ARG A 30 20.87 8.44 -5.50
C ARG A 30 20.56 7.03 -5.00
N ALA A 31 19.94 6.18 -5.82
CA ALA A 31 19.66 4.79 -5.44
C ALA A 31 20.96 3.99 -5.21
N ARG A 32 21.97 4.15 -6.09
CA ARG A 32 23.29 3.52 -5.89
C ARG A 32 24.00 4.06 -4.65
N ALA A 33 23.90 5.35 -4.39
CA ALA A 33 24.46 5.96 -3.18
C ALA A 33 23.85 5.36 -1.91
N LEU A 34 22.52 5.20 -1.86
CA LEU A 34 21.80 4.57 -0.75
C LEU A 34 22.21 3.10 -0.55
N LEU A 35 22.39 2.35 -1.63
CA LEU A 35 22.91 0.98 -1.55
C LEU A 35 24.32 0.94 -0.96
N ALA A 36 25.20 1.87 -1.38
CA ALA A 36 26.54 1.97 -0.83
C ALA A 36 26.53 2.36 0.65
N GLU A 37 25.70 3.31 1.05
CA GLU A 37 25.49 3.70 2.45
C GLU A 37 25.03 2.51 3.31
N ALA A 38 24.20 1.61 2.72
CA ALA A 38 23.75 0.38 3.36
C ALA A 38 24.79 -0.77 3.33
N GLY A 39 25.97 -0.58 2.76
CA GLY A 39 26.97 -1.63 2.61
C GLY A 39 26.68 -2.64 1.48
N LEU A 40 25.81 -2.28 0.53
CA LEU A 40 25.32 -3.12 -0.57
C LEU A 40 25.71 -2.55 -1.95
N ALA A 41 26.87 -1.91 -2.06
CA ALA A 41 27.33 -1.26 -3.29
C ALA A 41 27.35 -2.19 -4.52
N ASP A 42 27.62 -3.48 -4.30
CA ASP A 42 27.65 -4.51 -5.37
C ASP A 42 26.25 -5.07 -5.69
N GLY A 43 25.21 -4.54 -5.06
CA GLY A 43 23.85 -5.05 -5.16
C GLY A 43 23.64 -6.36 -4.37
N PHE A 44 22.52 -7.02 -4.61
CA PHE A 44 22.18 -8.29 -3.95
C PHE A 44 21.13 -9.06 -4.74
N ASP A 45 20.92 -10.32 -4.36
CA ASP A 45 19.86 -11.16 -4.90
C ASP A 45 18.63 -11.13 -4.00
N THR A 46 17.44 -11.05 -4.60
CA THR A 46 16.16 -11.15 -3.90
C THR A 46 15.10 -11.82 -4.78
N SER A 47 13.96 -12.19 -4.19
CA SER A 47 12.81 -12.65 -4.94
C SER A 47 11.63 -11.68 -4.80
N PHE A 48 10.86 -11.54 -5.87
CA PHE A 48 9.58 -10.82 -5.87
C PHE A 48 8.45 -11.79 -6.12
N SER A 49 7.53 -11.90 -5.16
CA SER A 49 6.44 -12.86 -5.19
C SER A 49 5.09 -12.20 -5.39
N TYR A 50 4.24 -12.85 -6.18
CA TYR A 50 2.84 -12.47 -6.32
C TYR A 50 1.95 -13.70 -6.51
N GLU A 51 0.69 -13.56 -6.14
CA GLU A 51 -0.29 -14.62 -6.32
C GLU A 51 -0.77 -14.74 -7.77
N LEU A 52 -0.90 -15.95 -8.28
CA LEU A 52 -1.33 -16.21 -9.67
C LEU A 52 -2.70 -15.60 -10.01
N SER A 53 -3.59 -15.47 -9.03
CA SER A 53 -4.91 -14.85 -9.21
C SER A 53 -4.85 -13.39 -9.68
N VAL A 54 -3.75 -12.69 -9.40
CA VAL A 54 -3.52 -11.28 -9.81
C VAL A 54 -2.43 -11.13 -10.87
N ALA A 55 -2.02 -12.23 -11.52
CA ALA A 55 -0.92 -12.25 -12.48
C ALA A 55 -1.07 -11.24 -13.63
N SER A 56 -2.30 -11.00 -14.11
CA SER A 56 -2.56 -10.03 -15.18
C SER A 56 -2.09 -8.60 -14.85
N VAL A 57 -2.01 -8.26 -13.58
CA VAL A 57 -1.54 -6.96 -13.08
C VAL A 57 -0.13 -7.07 -12.51
N ALA A 58 0.14 -8.10 -11.71
CA ALA A 58 1.39 -8.23 -10.98
C ALA A 58 2.58 -8.63 -11.87
N GLU A 59 2.38 -9.42 -12.93
CA GLU A 59 3.48 -9.86 -13.78
C GLU A 59 4.14 -8.71 -14.56
N PRO A 60 3.42 -7.79 -15.21
CA PRO A 60 4.05 -6.61 -15.81
C PRO A 60 4.82 -5.75 -14.81
N ILE A 61 4.33 -5.64 -13.57
CA ILE A 61 5.02 -4.90 -12.49
C ILE A 61 6.30 -5.63 -12.10
N ALA A 62 6.25 -6.95 -11.94
CA ALA A 62 7.40 -7.77 -11.59
C ALA A 62 8.53 -7.64 -12.63
N LEU A 63 8.19 -7.67 -13.92
CA LEU A 63 9.14 -7.49 -15.01
C LEU A 63 9.76 -6.09 -15.02
N LEU A 64 8.94 -5.05 -14.80
CA LEU A 64 9.43 -3.67 -14.69
C LEU A 64 10.36 -3.49 -13.47
N LEU A 65 10.01 -4.09 -12.33
CA LEU A 65 10.85 -4.07 -11.13
C LEU A 65 12.18 -4.80 -11.37
N GLN A 66 12.14 -5.99 -11.97
CA GLN A 66 13.34 -6.76 -12.30
C GLN A 66 14.28 -5.96 -13.19
N GLU A 67 13.76 -5.32 -14.25
CA GLU A 67 14.58 -4.47 -15.14
C GLU A 67 15.12 -3.25 -14.40
N SER A 68 14.25 -2.53 -13.67
CA SER A 68 14.62 -1.26 -13.02
C SER A 68 15.64 -1.46 -11.91
N LEU A 69 15.45 -2.48 -11.07
CA LEU A 69 16.34 -2.83 -9.97
C LEU A 69 17.67 -3.42 -10.48
N GLY A 70 17.63 -4.15 -11.60
CA GLY A 70 18.83 -4.63 -12.26
C GLY A 70 19.80 -3.52 -12.67
N ARG A 71 19.30 -2.32 -12.99
CA ARG A 71 20.14 -1.14 -13.34
C ARG A 71 21.00 -0.64 -12.18
N ILE A 72 20.64 -1.00 -10.94
CA ILE A 72 21.37 -0.63 -9.72
C ILE A 72 22.00 -1.85 -9.03
N GLY A 73 22.09 -2.99 -9.71
CA GLY A 73 22.75 -4.20 -9.21
C GLY A 73 21.89 -5.15 -8.40
N ILE A 74 20.61 -4.86 -8.20
CA ILE A 74 19.70 -5.77 -7.48
C ILE A 74 19.11 -6.78 -8.47
N ARG A 75 19.40 -8.07 -8.26
CA ARG A 75 18.92 -9.17 -9.09
C ARG A 75 17.66 -9.77 -8.50
N VAL A 76 16.54 -9.60 -9.21
CA VAL A 76 15.22 -10.05 -8.75
C VAL A 76 14.81 -11.32 -9.48
N SER A 77 14.56 -12.41 -8.75
CA SER A 77 13.85 -13.57 -9.26
C SER A 77 12.34 -13.39 -9.08
N ILE A 78 11.54 -13.80 -10.06
CA ILE A 78 10.08 -13.66 -10.01
C ILE A 78 9.48 -15.00 -9.59
N GLU A 79 8.72 -14.99 -8.49
CA GLU A 79 8.08 -16.17 -7.92
C GLU A 79 6.56 -16.06 -8.02
N LYS A 80 5.95 -17.00 -8.73
CA LYS A 80 4.50 -17.10 -8.91
C LYS A 80 3.93 -18.06 -7.88
N VAL A 81 3.18 -17.53 -6.93
CA VAL A 81 2.61 -18.30 -5.82
C VAL A 81 1.19 -18.76 -6.18
N PRO A 82 0.83 -20.03 -5.96
CA PRO A 82 -0.53 -20.51 -6.17
C PRO A 82 -1.56 -19.72 -5.34
N ALA A 83 -2.80 -19.63 -5.86
CA ALA A 83 -3.88 -18.91 -5.22
C ALA A 83 -4.11 -19.40 -3.77
N GLY A 84 -4.28 -18.44 -2.85
CA GLY A 84 -4.54 -18.71 -1.43
C GLY A 84 -3.32 -19.08 -0.59
N GLN A 85 -2.11 -19.18 -1.16
CA GLN A 85 -0.91 -19.55 -0.41
C GLN A 85 -0.07 -18.34 0.02
N LEU A 86 -0.09 -17.25 -0.73
CA LEU A 86 0.76 -16.09 -0.46
C LEU A 86 0.51 -15.54 0.95
N GLY A 87 -0.74 -15.42 1.37
CA GLY A 87 -1.08 -14.90 2.69
C GLY A 87 -0.44 -15.67 3.85
N THR A 88 -0.35 -17.00 3.76
CA THR A 88 0.34 -17.82 4.75
C THR A 88 1.84 -17.54 4.75
N LEU A 89 2.47 -17.51 3.58
CA LEU A 89 3.90 -17.21 3.44
C LEU A 89 4.27 -15.83 3.98
N LEU A 90 3.41 -14.83 3.77
CA LEU A 90 3.59 -13.49 4.30
C LEU A 90 3.49 -13.45 5.83
N GLN A 91 2.53 -14.16 6.41
CA GLN A 91 2.42 -14.27 7.88
C GLN A 91 3.63 -14.97 8.50
N GLU A 92 4.16 -15.96 7.82
CA GLU A 92 5.38 -16.68 8.22
C GLU A 92 6.68 -15.92 7.93
N LYS A 93 6.58 -14.69 7.37
CA LYS A 93 7.74 -13.84 7.01
C LYS A 93 8.74 -14.53 6.06
N LYS A 94 8.24 -15.38 5.17
CA LYS A 94 9.07 -16.16 4.24
C LYS A 94 9.29 -15.50 2.88
N VAL A 95 8.65 -14.36 2.65
CA VAL A 95 8.69 -13.64 1.37
C VAL A 95 9.34 -12.28 1.59
N PRO A 96 10.52 -12.03 0.99
CA PRO A 96 11.25 -10.79 1.22
C PRO A 96 10.67 -9.58 0.50
N PHE A 97 10.09 -9.77 -0.70
CA PHE A 97 9.49 -8.71 -1.49
C PHE A 97 8.27 -9.26 -2.25
N PHE A 98 7.15 -8.53 -2.22
CA PHE A 98 5.89 -9.07 -2.72
C PHE A 98 4.94 -7.99 -3.20
N PHE A 99 3.97 -8.41 -4.01
CA PHE A 99 2.83 -7.59 -4.44
C PHE A 99 1.58 -8.00 -3.68
N GLU A 100 0.97 -7.03 -3.00
CA GLU A 100 -0.25 -7.24 -2.22
C GLU A 100 -1.16 -6.01 -2.29
N GLY A 101 -2.45 -6.22 -2.14
CA GLY A 101 -3.45 -5.16 -2.01
C GLY A 101 -4.01 -5.10 -0.60
N SER A 102 -4.26 -3.90 -0.11
CA SER A 102 -4.93 -3.71 1.18
C SER A 102 -6.17 -2.84 1.03
N ILE A 103 -7.15 -3.09 1.89
CA ILE A 103 -8.36 -2.28 2.02
C ILE A 103 -8.55 -1.89 3.47
N SER A 104 -9.17 -0.72 3.69
CA SER A 104 -9.62 -0.34 5.01
C SER A 104 -11.03 -0.83 5.29
N TYR A 105 -11.29 -1.19 6.54
CA TYR A 105 -12.63 -1.41 7.07
C TYR A 105 -13.16 -0.19 7.85
N LEU A 106 -12.30 0.79 8.08
CA LEU A 106 -12.63 2.07 8.69
C LEU A 106 -12.20 3.21 7.78
N THR A 107 -12.86 4.35 7.91
CA THR A 107 -12.55 5.55 7.11
C THR A 107 -11.37 6.34 7.64
N ASP A 108 -10.93 6.06 8.86
CA ASP A 108 -9.87 6.80 9.52
C ASP A 108 -8.49 6.32 9.09
N PRO A 109 -7.58 7.25 8.74
CA PRO A 109 -6.24 6.91 8.26
C PRO A 109 -5.39 6.14 9.27
N ASP A 110 -5.56 6.36 10.57
CA ASP A 110 -4.83 5.65 11.63
C ASP A 110 -5.05 4.14 11.56
N TYR A 111 -6.19 3.68 11.01
CA TYR A 111 -6.46 2.27 10.80
C TYR A 111 -5.35 1.60 9.98
N PHE A 112 -4.90 2.23 8.88
CA PHE A 112 -3.84 1.68 8.05
C PHE A 112 -2.52 1.58 8.81
N PHE A 113 -2.15 2.63 9.55
CA PHE A 113 -0.91 2.62 10.32
C PHE A 113 -0.93 1.55 11.40
N ARG A 114 -2.02 1.47 12.16
CA ARG A 114 -2.20 0.47 13.21
C ARG A 114 -2.20 -0.97 12.71
N VAL A 115 -2.77 -1.21 11.54
CA VAL A 115 -2.94 -2.57 11.02
C VAL A 115 -1.73 -3.05 10.21
N PHE A 116 -1.14 -2.18 9.40
CA PHE A 116 -0.16 -2.57 8.40
C PHE A 116 1.26 -2.10 8.68
N TYR A 117 1.46 -1.14 9.60
CA TYR A 117 2.76 -0.50 9.81
C TYR A 117 3.23 -0.57 11.27
N SER A 118 2.39 -0.92 12.24
CA SER A 118 2.73 -0.84 13.65
C SER A 118 2.94 -2.21 14.28
N GLY A 119 3.99 -2.33 15.08
CA GLY A 119 4.25 -3.45 15.97
C GLY A 119 4.25 -4.83 15.30
N GLU A 120 3.91 -5.85 16.09
CA GLU A 120 3.81 -7.24 15.64
C GLU A 120 2.42 -7.61 15.10
N THR A 121 1.72 -6.67 14.49
CA THR A 121 0.40 -6.97 13.94
C THR A 121 0.49 -7.98 12.80
N ARG A 122 -0.54 -8.80 12.69
CA ARG A 122 -0.62 -9.89 11.70
C ARG A 122 -0.37 -9.42 10.26
N TRP A 123 -0.77 -8.18 9.93
CA TRP A 123 -0.74 -7.62 8.59
C TRP A 123 0.48 -6.74 8.31
N ASN A 124 1.33 -6.50 9.30
CA ASN A 124 2.62 -5.87 9.12
C ASN A 124 3.61 -6.87 8.52
N PHE A 125 3.39 -7.27 7.29
CA PHE A 125 4.13 -8.34 6.63
C PHE A 125 5.63 -8.03 6.48
N GLY A 126 5.98 -6.76 6.28
CA GLY A 126 7.36 -6.29 6.18
C GLY A 126 8.10 -6.20 7.51
N SER A 127 7.43 -6.47 8.64
CA SER A 127 8.01 -6.32 9.99
C SER A 127 8.59 -4.93 10.23
N TYR A 128 7.98 -3.91 9.65
CA TYR A 128 8.37 -2.53 9.91
C TYR A 128 8.21 -2.21 11.39
N ASN A 129 9.22 -1.58 11.96
CA ASN A 129 9.24 -1.20 13.37
C ASN A 129 9.81 0.20 13.51
N ASN A 130 8.97 1.13 13.92
CA ASN A 130 9.36 2.49 14.22
C ASN A 130 8.67 2.93 15.52
N PRO A 131 9.42 3.07 16.63
CA PRO A 131 8.83 3.42 17.93
C PRO A 131 8.10 4.75 17.94
N GLU A 132 8.51 5.73 17.11
CA GLU A 132 7.83 7.02 16.98
C GLU A 132 6.45 6.84 16.33
N LEU A 133 6.37 6.02 15.28
CA LEU A 133 5.10 5.69 14.63
C LEU A 133 4.19 4.90 15.58
N ASP A 134 4.72 3.92 16.29
CA ASP A 134 3.96 3.11 17.26
C ASP A 134 3.35 3.98 18.37
N ALA A 135 4.10 4.94 18.89
CA ALA A 135 3.62 5.89 19.88
C ALA A 135 2.48 6.78 19.34
N LEU A 136 2.60 7.25 18.11
CA LEU A 136 1.55 8.02 17.44
C LEU A 136 0.29 7.18 17.20
N VAL A 137 0.42 5.93 16.79
CA VAL A 137 -0.71 5.01 16.61
C VAL A 137 -1.47 4.81 17.91
N GLU A 138 -0.79 4.60 19.04
CA GLU A 138 -1.45 4.47 20.32
C GLU A 138 -2.12 5.77 20.78
N LYS A 139 -1.50 6.92 20.52
CA LYS A 139 -2.06 8.23 20.84
C LYS A 139 -3.33 8.53 20.03
N THR A 140 -3.30 8.36 18.72
CA THR A 140 -4.41 8.72 17.83
C THR A 140 -5.69 7.91 18.09
N ARG A 141 -5.57 6.69 18.62
CA ARG A 141 -6.75 5.85 18.96
C ARG A 141 -7.72 6.50 19.95
N TYR A 142 -7.24 7.40 20.77
CA TYR A 142 -8.01 8.02 21.84
C TYR A 142 -8.09 9.54 21.69
N GLU A 143 -7.51 10.09 20.63
CA GLU A 143 -7.53 11.52 20.37
C GLU A 143 -8.93 11.98 19.94
N THR A 144 -9.45 12.96 20.63
CA THR A 144 -10.78 13.54 20.38
C THR A 144 -10.71 14.93 19.75
N ASP A 145 -9.57 15.60 19.85
CA ASP A 145 -9.33 16.87 19.16
C ASP A 145 -8.92 16.59 17.70
N GLN A 146 -9.74 17.05 16.77
CA GLN A 146 -9.56 16.78 15.35
C GLN A 146 -8.26 17.38 14.78
N ALA A 147 -7.85 18.55 15.26
CA ALA A 147 -6.65 19.21 14.77
C ALA A 147 -5.38 18.46 15.21
N THR A 148 -5.38 17.99 16.45
CA THR A 148 -4.32 17.16 17.02
C THR A 148 -4.24 15.82 16.28
N TYR A 149 -5.37 15.15 16.08
CA TYR A 149 -5.46 13.91 15.32
C TYR A 149 -4.88 14.08 13.90
N ASP A 150 -5.27 15.13 13.20
CA ASP A 150 -4.80 15.40 11.83
C ASP A 150 -3.29 15.68 11.79
N ALA A 151 -2.74 16.34 12.80
CA ALA A 151 -1.31 16.60 12.91
C ALA A 151 -0.52 15.29 13.13
N ASP A 152 -1.00 14.43 14.03
CA ASP A 152 -0.39 13.13 14.31
C ASP A 152 -0.43 12.21 13.06
N VAL A 153 -1.55 12.18 12.34
CA VAL A 153 -1.67 11.41 11.10
C VAL A 153 -0.69 11.92 10.03
N ARG A 154 -0.53 13.24 9.88
CA ARG A 154 0.47 13.79 8.96
C ARG A 154 1.88 13.35 9.33
N THR A 155 2.20 13.34 10.62
CA THR A 155 3.51 12.86 11.09
C THR A 155 3.70 11.37 10.76
N MET A 156 2.71 10.52 10.98
CA MET A 156 2.77 9.10 10.60
C MET A 156 2.99 8.93 9.08
N ILE A 157 2.33 9.75 8.26
CA ILE A 157 2.53 9.73 6.81
C ILE A 157 3.96 10.11 6.43
N GLU A 158 4.53 11.15 7.05
CA GLU A 158 5.92 11.57 6.78
C GLU A 158 6.93 10.51 7.22
N LEU A 159 6.70 9.85 8.36
CA LEU A 159 7.53 8.71 8.80
C LEU A 159 7.50 7.57 7.78
N ALA A 160 6.31 7.15 7.35
CA ALA A 160 6.17 6.10 6.35
C ALA A 160 6.78 6.47 5.00
N LYS A 161 6.70 7.74 4.59
CA LYS A 161 7.37 8.24 3.37
C LYS A 161 8.89 8.25 3.50
N ARG A 162 9.42 8.63 4.65
CA ARG A 162 10.87 8.66 4.90
C ARG A 162 11.46 7.25 4.91
N ASP A 163 10.80 6.32 5.57
CA ASP A 163 11.31 4.97 5.82
C ASP A 163 10.95 3.97 4.71
N VAL A 164 9.96 4.29 3.88
CA VAL A 164 9.47 3.51 2.72
C VAL A 164 9.26 2.01 3.02
N PRO A 165 8.55 1.62 4.10
CA PRO A 165 8.31 0.20 4.38
C PRO A 165 7.42 -0.47 3.32
N VAL A 166 6.66 0.31 2.57
CA VAL A 166 5.79 -0.12 1.47
C VAL A 166 5.90 0.86 0.31
N ILE A 167 6.04 0.33 -0.90
CA ILE A 167 5.99 1.11 -2.14
C ILE A 167 4.54 1.14 -2.61
N LEU A 168 3.88 2.27 -2.45
CA LEU A 168 2.51 2.48 -2.89
C LEU A 168 2.48 2.75 -4.40
N LEU A 169 1.79 1.93 -5.16
CA LEU A 169 1.78 2.01 -6.63
C LEU A 169 0.60 2.82 -7.16
N TRP A 170 -0.62 2.48 -6.76
CA TRP A 170 -1.84 3.19 -7.14
C TRP A 170 -3.00 2.84 -6.22
N HIS A 171 -4.04 3.64 -6.31
CA HIS A 171 -5.33 3.39 -5.70
C HIS A 171 -6.30 2.92 -6.81
N PRO A 172 -6.80 1.68 -6.75
CA PRO A 172 -7.67 1.17 -7.80
C PRO A 172 -9.05 1.83 -7.75
N LEU A 173 -9.60 2.12 -8.92
CA LEU A 173 -11.00 2.51 -9.06
C LEU A 173 -11.89 1.27 -8.99
N LEU A 174 -13.06 1.41 -8.37
CA LEU A 174 -14.10 0.40 -8.40
C LEU A 174 -15.10 0.73 -9.50
N ASP A 175 -15.09 -0.06 -10.57
CA ASP A 175 -16.07 0.04 -11.63
C ASP A 175 -17.23 -0.91 -11.32
N VAL A 176 -18.46 -0.41 -11.33
CA VAL A 176 -19.67 -1.20 -11.08
C VAL A 176 -20.58 -1.16 -12.30
N GLY A 177 -20.82 -2.31 -12.90
CA GLY A 177 -21.79 -2.47 -13.97
C GLY A 177 -23.14 -2.89 -13.41
N MET A 178 -24.22 -2.20 -13.82
CA MET A 178 -25.57 -2.50 -13.39
C MET A 178 -26.57 -2.46 -14.56
N LEU A 179 -27.68 -3.21 -14.44
CA LEU A 179 -28.82 -3.02 -15.33
C LEU A 179 -29.42 -1.63 -15.10
N LYS A 180 -29.91 -0.99 -16.15
CA LYS A 180 -30.55 0.33 -16.05
C LYS A 180 -31.78 0.35 -15.12
N SER A 181 -32.38 -0.79 -14.89
CA SER A 181 -33.50 -0.97 -13.98
C SER A 181 -33.13 -1.16 -12.52
N VAL A 182 -31.83 -1.10 -12.17
CA VAL A 182 -31.38 -1.14 -10.78
C VAL A 182 -31.24 0.28 -10.26
N GLU A 183 -31.96 0.59 -9.21
CA GLU A 183 -31.95 1.90 -8.55
C GLU A 183 -31.40 1.80 -7.13
N ASN A 184 -30.99 2.95 -6.59
CA ASN A 184 -30.52 3.13 -5.21
C ASN A 184 -29.25 2.33 -4.86
N TYR A 185 -28.39 2.09 -5.84
CA TYR A 185 -27.05 1.60 -5.53
C TYR A 185 -26.26 2.68 -4.77
N SER A 186 -25.60 2.29 -3.68
CA SER A 186 -24.65 3.12 -2.96
C SER A 186 -23.33 2.39 -2.80
N TYR A 187 -22.24 3.13 -2.98
CA TYR A 187 -20.89 2.62 -2.71
C TYR A 187 -20.63 2.61 -1.21
N SER A 188 -20.06 1.50 -0.74
CA SER A 188 -19.51 1.41 0.62
C SER A 188 -17.99 1.23 0.54
N PHE A 189 -17.24 2.06 1.27
CA PHE A 189 -15.76 2.04 1.26
C PHE A 189 -15.16 0.66 1.59
N HIS A 190 -15.82 -0.13 2.44
CA HIS A 190 -15.42 -1.51 2.78
C HIS A 190 -15.81 -2.55 1.72
N ARG A 191 -16.30 -2.11 0.55
CA ARG A 191 -16.71 -2.94 -0.60
C ARG A 191 -17.81 -3.96 -0.31
N GLN A 192 -18.52 -3.84 0.79
CA GLN A 192 -19.69 -4.68 1.08
C GLN A 192 -20.92 -4.05 0.44
N LEU A 193 -21.61 -4.83 -0.37
CA LEU A 193 -22.83 -4.39 -1.02
C LEU A 193 -24.02 -4.50 -0.05
N ASP A 194 -24.70 -3.38 0.19
CA ASP A 194 -25.96 -3.36 0.89
C ASP A 194 -27.10 -3.53 -0.12
N PHE A 195 -27.77 -4.67 -0.06
CA PHE A 195 -28.90 -4.99 -0.95
C PHE A 195 -30.23 -4.38 -0.48
N ARG A 196 -30.33 -3.92 0.77
CA ARG A 196 -31.59 -3.43 1.35
C ARG A 196 -32.19 -2.20 0.64
N PRO A 197 -31.39 -1.20 0.19
CA PRO A 197 -31.93 -0.06 -0.54
C PRO A 197 -32.16 -0.32 -2.02
N LEU A 198 -31.60 -1.39 -2.61
CA LEU A 198 -31.72 -1.67 -4.03
C LEU A 198 -33.17 -1.92 -4.42
N ARG A 199 -33.60 -1.31 -5.52
CA ARG A 199 -34.92 -1.47 -6.09
C ARG A 199 -34.81 -1.75 -7.58
N ARG A 200 -35.85 -2.35 -8.11
CA ARG A 200 -36.07 -2.48 -9.55
C ARG A 200 -37.06 -1.41 -9.98
N GLY A 201 -36.60 -0.46 -10.82
CA GLY A 201 -37.43 0.52 -11.48
C GLY A 201 -38.09 -0.04 -12.74
#